data_f3c41d8c01abeaeb877e4e60f0b51d40
#
_entry.id   f3c41d8c01abeaeb877e4e60f0b51d40
#
_cell.length_a   1.000
_cell.length_b   1.000
_cell.length_c   1.000
_cell.angle_alpha   90.00
_cell.angle_beta   90.00
_cell.angle_gamma   90.00
#
_symmetry.space_group_name_H-M   'P 1'
#
loop_
_entity.id
_entity.type
_entity.pdbx_description
1 polymer ?
#
loop_
_entity_poly.entity_id
_entity_poly.type
_entity_poly.pdbx_seq_one_letter_code
_entity_poly.pdbx_strand_id
1 'polypeptide(L)'
;MNLTTQISNELKQLSGFSSSTPRHIEMTDSDGLVLGVAVVAVDALSCAFESLTLHVPSLVGNESGALQAWADALSGRVTYLLENIGPIEIDQRSNQVLIRSTPPDRTSTGTQFYEVLLSAQTNGTFLLRRYRAESGQPGRKSVDIHLTHETLHKLVSDLVDTIPQPATE
;
A
#
# COMPACT_ATOMS: atom_id res chain seq x y z
N MET A 1 11.87 1.35 17.53
CA MET A 1 11.95 2.33 16.41
C MET A 1 10.69 2.20 15.58
N ASN A 2 10.04 3.30 15.26
CA ASN A 2 8.83 3.25 14.46
C ASN A 2 9.12 2.95 12.98
N LEU A 3 8.10 2.56 12.23
CA LEU A 3 8.24 2.14 10.84
C LEU A 3 8.74 3.28 9.93
N THR A 4 8.32 4.51 10.18
CA THR A 4 8.76 5.67 9.38
C THR A 4 10.25 5.92 9.48
N THR A 5 10.81 5.78 10.67
CA THR A 5 12.26 5.89 10.88
C THR A 5 13.00 4.73 10.24
N GLN A 6 12.48 3.52 10.39
CA GLN A 6 13.09 2.33 9.80
C GLN A 6 13.15 2.41 8.27
N ILE A 7 12.03 2.77 7.62
CA ILE A 7 12.01 2.87 6.15
C ILE A 7 12.96 3.96 5.66
N SER A 8 13.04 5.09 6.36
CA SER A 8 13.98 6.17 5.99
C SER A 8 15.42 5.69 6.07
N ASN A 9 15.78 4.93 7.09
CA ASN A 9 17.11 4.37 7.24
C ASN A 9 17.44 3.35 6.15
N GLU A 10 16.49 2.46 5.84
CA GLU A 10 16.66 1.47 4.78
C GLU A 10 16.87 2.12 3.41
N LEU A 11 16.12 3.17 3.10
CA LEU A 11 16.28 3.89 1.84
C LEU A 11 17.66 4.55 1.73
N LYS A 12 18.19 5.07 2.83
CA LYS A 12 19.56 5.63 2.85
C LYS A 12 20.62 4.57 2.58
N GLN A 13 20.47 3.38 3.17
CA GLN A 13 21.38 2.26 2.97
C GLN A 13 21.32 1.71 1.54
N LEU A 14 20.16 1.76 0.91
CA LEU A 14 19.93 1.27 -0.45
C LEU A 14 20.23 2.32 -1.53
N SER A 15 20.70 3.52 -1.19
CA SER A 15 20.98 4.56 -2.18
C SER A 15 21.91 4.04 -3.28
N GLY A 16 21.48 4.20 -4.53
CA GLY A 16 22.19 3.68 -5.70
C GLY A 16 21.80 2.25 -6.10
N PHE A 17 20.93 1.59 -5.32
CA PHE A 17 20.44 0.26 -5.68
C PHE A 17 19.55 0.32 -6.91
N SER A 18 19.73 -0.63 -7.83
CA SER A 18 18.86 -0.83 -8.99
C SER A 18 18.97 -2.29 -9.44
N SER A 19 17.82 -2.95 -9.63
CA SER A 19 17.79 -4.35 -10.07
C SER A 19 16.50 -4.65 -10.81
N SER A 20 16.58 -5.55 -11.79
CA SER A 20 15.39 -6.08 -12.47
C SER A 20 14.59 -7.06 -11.58
N THR A 21 15.24 -7.62 -10.57
CA THR A 21 14.59 -8.48 -9.56
C THR A 21 14.41 -7.68 -8.29
N PRO A 22 13.17 -7.57 -7.77
CA PRO A 22 12.93 -6.79 -6.55
C PRO A 22 13.70 -7.35 -5.34
N ARG A 23 14.20 -6.46 -4.52
CA ARG A 23 14.74 -6.79 -3.22
C ARG A 23 13.67 -6.56 -2.15
N HIS A 24 13.28 -7.63 -1.47
CA HIS A 24 12.31 -7.55 -0.40
C HIS A 24 12.97 -7.08 0.89
N ILE A 25 12.51 -5.95 1.41
CA ILE A 25 12.90 -5.46 2.73
C ILE A 25 11.70 -5.53 3.66
N GLU A 26 11.97 -5.84 4.92
CA GLU A 26 10.94 -6.01 5.93
C GLU A 26 11.36 -5.33 7.22
N MET A 27 10.43 -4.59 7.82
CA MET A 27 10.66 -3.82 9.06
C MET A 27 9.54 -4.11 10.03
N THR A 28 9.89 -4.30 11.30
CA THR A 28 8.92 -4.58 12.36
C THR A 28 9.06 -3.53 13.46
N ASP A 29 7.94 -3.01 13.93
CA ASP A 29 7.94 -2.07 15.05
C ASP A 29 7.63 -2.77 16.39
N SER A 30 7.59 -1.97 17.48
CA SER A 30 7.32 -2.48 18.82
C SER A 30 5.91 -3.03 19.01
N ASP A 31 4.96 -2.63 18.17
CA ASP A 31 3.56 -3.09 18.24
C ASP A 31 3.31 -4.33 17.38
N GLY A 32 4.35 -4.84 16.75
CA GLY A 32 4.27 -6.02 15.89
C GLY A 32 3.80 -5.74 14.48
N LEU A 33 3.67 -4.48 14.07
CA LEU A 33 3.39 -4.11 12.69
C LEU A 33 4.57 -4.47 11.80
N VAL A 34 4.32 -5.11 10.69
CA VAL A 34 5.37 -5.51 9.75
C VAL A 34 5.14 -4.82 8.40
N LEU A 35 6.08 -3.96 8.04
CA LEU A 35 6.08 -3.27 6.75
C LEU A 35 7.00 -4.00 5.79
N GLY A 36 6.49 -4.38 4.63
CA GLY A 36 7.27 -5.01 3.56
C GLY A 36 7.27 -4.17 2.31
N VAL A 37 8.42 -4.05 1.66
CA VAL A 37 8.54 -3.32 0.38
C VAL A 37 9.38 -4.14 -0.59
N ALA A 38 8.87 -4.34 -1.79
CA ALA A 38 9.60 -4.99 -2.87
C ALA A 38 10.30 -3.92 -3.71
N VAL A 39 11.53 -3.58 -3.33
CA VAL A 39 12.29 -2.44 -3.87
C VAL A 39 12.97 -2.80 -5.18
N VAL A 40 12.83 -1.96 -6.19
CA VAL A 40 13.46 -2.12 -7.50
C VAL A 40 14.63 -1.17 -7.68
N ALA A 41 14.50 0.07 -7.24
CA ALA A 41 15.55 1.08 -7.35
C ALA A 41 15.42 2.14 -6.27
N VAL A 42 16.55 2.68 -5.83
CA VAL A 42 16.60 3.79 -4.88
C VAL A 42 17.67 4.77 -5.33
N ASP A 43 17.30 6.03 -5.47
CA ASP A 43 18.26 7.14 -5.65
C ASP A 43 18.19 8.11 -4.46
N ALA A 44 18.85 9.25 -4.57
CA ALA A 44 18.94 10.21 -3.47
C ALA A 44 17.60 10.85 -3.08
N LEU A 45 16.63 10.91 -4.02
CA LEU A 45 15.37 11.63 -3.82
C LEU A 45 14.13 10.73 -3.95
N SER A 46 14.24 9.62 -4.66
CA SER A 46 13.08 8.79 -4.99
C SER A 46 13.40 7.31 -4.92
N CYS A 47 12.36 6.51 -4.95
CA CYS A 47 12.48 5.06 -5.02
C CYS A 47 11.40 4.48 -5.94
N ALA A 48 11.69 3.31 -6.49
CA ALA A 48 10.76 2.51 -7.26
C ALA A 48 10.58 1.16 -6.57
N PHE A 49 9.34 0.69 -6.48
CA PHE A 49 9.02 -0.59 -5.84
C PHE A 49 7.82 -1.24 -6.52
N GLU A 50 7.73 -2.56 -6.49
CA GLU A 50 6.60 -3.29 -7.08
C GLU A 50 5.38 -3.31 -6.18
N SER A 51 5.59 -3.43 -4.87
CA SER A 51 4.51 -3.53 -3.89
C SER A 51 4.94 -3.05 -2.52
N LEU A 52 3.95 -2.63 -1.75
CA LEU A 52 4.12 -2.28 -0.35
C LEU A 52 3.04 -3.00 0.45
N THR A 53 3.45 -3.68 1.51
CA THR A 53 2.56 -4.43 2.39
C THR A 53 2.67 -3.93 3.82
N LEU A 54 1.56 -3.96 4.54
CA LEU A 54 1.55 -3.76 5.99
C LEU A 54 0.75 -4.89 6.63
N HIS A 55 1.40 -5.60 7.55
CA HIS A 55 0.76 -6.64 8.33
C HIS A 55 0.39 -6.08 9.71
N VAL A 56 -0.88 -6.23 10.10
CA VAL A 56 -1.43 -5.69 11.34
C VAL A 56 -1.96 -6.86 12.19
N PRO A 57 -1.15 -7.41 13.10
CA PRO A 57 -1.54 -8.60 13.87
C PRO A 57 -2.78 -8.41 14.73
N SER A 58 -3.02 -7.18 15.21
CA SER A 58 -4.18 -6.86 16.06
C SER A 58 -5.51 -6.85 15.31
N LEU A 59 -5.50 -6.78 13.98
CA LEU A 59 -6.70 -6.77 13.17
C LEU A 59 -7.08 -8.21 12.81
N VAL A 60 -7.78 -8.88 13.71
CA VAL A 60 -8.17 -10.28 13.55
C VAL A 60 -9.56 -10.42 12.92
N GLY A 61 -9.69 -11.40 12.08
CA GLY A 61 -10.62 -11.72 11.04
C GLY A 61 -12.12 -11.50 11.17
N ASN A 62 -12.70 -11.13 12.29
CA ASN A 62 -14.18 -11.13 12.41
C ASN A 62 -14.77 -9.89 13.07
N GLU A 63 -13.98 -8.83 13.23
CA GLU A 63 -14.56 -7.59 13.69
C GLU A 63 -15.32 -6.95 12.53
N SER A 64 -16.62 -7.09 12.57
CA SER A 64 -17.50 -6.54 11.54
C SER A 64 -17.28 -5.03 11.43
N GLY A 65 -16.90 -4.59 10.25
CA GLY A 65 -16.68 -3.19 9.96
C GLY A 65 -15.26 -2.67 10.13
N ALA A 66 -14.32 -3.44 10.71
CA ALA A 66 -12.94 -2.96 10.89
C ALA A 66 -12.25 -2.66 9.56
N LEU A 67 -12.37 -3.54 8.57
CA LEU A 67 -11.81 -3.29 7.24
C LEU A 67 -12.48 -2.11 6.53
N GLN A 68 -13.80 -1.98 6.68
CA GLN A 68 -14.53 -0.85 6.11
C GLN A 68 -14.07 0.46 6.75
N ALA A 69 -13.92 0.48 8.07
CA ALA A 69 -13.43 1.66 8.78
C ALA A 69 -12.02 2.02 8.35
N TRP A 70 -11.16 1.03 8.16
CA TRP A 70 -9.80 1.27 7.64
C TRP A 70 -9.83 1.82 6.22
N ALA A 71 -10.64 1.23 5.34
CA ALA A 71 -10.82 1.71 3.98
C ALA A 71 -11.30 3.16 3.94
N ASP A 72 -12.29 3.51 4.75
CA ASP A 72 -12.82 4.87 4.82
C ASP A 72 -11.77 5.87 5.33
N ALA A 73 -11.00 5.50 6.35
CA ALA A 73 -9.94 6.34 6.89
C ALA A 73 -8.80 6.54 5.87
N LEU A 74 -8.38 5.47 5.19
CA LEU A 74 -7.38 5.54 4.12
C LEU A 74 -7.86 6.44 2.98
N SER A 75 -9.11 6.31 2.60
CA SER A 75 -9.72 7.08 1.50
C SER A 75 -9.66 8.57 1.75
N GLY A 76 -9.87 9.00 2.98
CA GLY A 76 -9.78 10.40 3.36
C GLY A 76 -8.35 10.91 3.55
N ARG A 77 -7.41 10.02 3.86
CA ARG A 77 -6.04 10.40 4.23
C ARG A 77 -5.03 10.31 3.09
N VAL A 78 -5.15 9.29 2.23
CA VAL A 78 -4.18 8.99 1.16
C VAL A 78 -4.66 9.56 -0.19
N THR A 79 -5.15 10.79 -0.18
CA THR A 79 -5.67 11.46 -1.38
C THR A 79 -4.58 11.87 -2.37
N TYR A 80 -3.37 12.11 -1.90
CA TYR A 80 -2.23 12.46 -2.74
C TYR A 80 -1.74 11.31 -3.64
N LEU A 81 -2.11 10.07 -3.32
CA LEU A 81 -1.78 8.88 -4.10
C LEU A 81 -3.01 8.36 -4.84
N LEU A 82 -4.12 8.23 -4.13
CA LEU A 82 -5.35 7.64 -4.67
C LEU A 82 -6.27 8.67 -5.32
N GLU A 83 -5.95 9.96 -5.21
CA GLU A 83 -6.70 11.13 -5.68
C GLU A 83 -8.18 11.08 -5.30
N ASN A 84 -8.99 10.47 -6.12
CA ASN A 84 -10.38 10.14 -5.79
C ASN A 84 -10.50 8.62 -5.71
N ILE A 85 -11.31 8.16 -4.79
CA ILE A 85 -11.52 6.75 -4.61
C ILE A 85 -12.75 6.34 -5.40
N GLY A 86 -12.54 5.36 -6.26
CA GLY A 86 -13.60 4.69 -6.97
C GLY A 86 -14.46 3.84 -6.02
N PRO A 87 -15.44 3.13 -6.57
CA PRO A 87 -16.28 2.27 -5.75
C PRO A 87 -15.44 1.31 -4.95
N ILE A 88 -15.60 1.33 -3.63
CA ILE A 88 -14.99 0.36 -2.74
C ILE A 88 -15.75 -0.95 -2.92
N GLU A 89 -15.04 -1.98 -3.35
CA GLU A 89 -15.62 -3.32 -3.47
C GLU A 89 -15.40 -4.07 -2.17
N ILE A 90 -16.47 -4.49 -1.53
CA ILE A 90 -16.44 -5.23 -0.27
C ILE A 90 -16.86 -6.65 -0.52
N ASP A 91 -15.98 -7.61 -0.21
CA ASP A 91 -16.31 -9.04 -0.23
C ASP A 91 -16.38 -9.55 1.21
N GLN A 92 -17.57 -9.69 1.74
CA GLN A 92 -17.79 -10.15 3.10
C GLN A 92 -17.43 -11.63 3.30
N ARG A 93 -17.51 -12.44 2.26
CA ARG A 93 -17.18 -13.87 2.36
C ARG A 93 -15.68 -14.09 2.54
N SER A 94 -14.87 -13.39 1.76
CA SER A 94 -13.42 -13.47 1.88
C SER A 94 -12.85 -12.49 2.88
N ASN A 95 -13.70 -11.61 3.46
CA ASN A 95 -13.31 -10.55 4.40
C ASN A 95 -12.20 -9.66 3.80
N GLN A 96 -12.50 -9.11 2.62
CA GLN A 96 -11.59 -8.28 1.83
C GLN A 96 -12.27 -7.00 1.39
N VAL A 97 -11.50 -5.94 1.26
CA VAL A 97 -11.93 -4.67 0.67
C VAL A 97 -10.93 -4.27 -0.40
N LEU A 98 -11.45 -3.97 -1.58
CA LEU A 98 -10.65 -3.51 -2.72
C LEU A 98 -10.91 -2.03 -2.97
N ILE A 99 -9.84 -1.24 -3.06
CA ILE A 99 -9.89 0.19 -3.33
C ILE A 99 -9.06 0.46 -4.59
N ARG A 100 -9.58 1.30 -5.49
CA ARG A 100 -8.85 1.73 -6.69
C ARG A 100 -8.82 3.24 -6.79
N SER A 101 -7.73 3.79 -7.30
CA SER A 101 -7.66 5.22 -7.64
C SER A 101 -8.55 5.53 -8.84
N THR A 102 -9.23 6.69 -8.81
CA THR A 102 -10.08 7.18 -9.90
C THR A 102 -9.92 8.70 -10.06
N PRO A 103 -10.01 9.23 -11.28
CA PRO A 103 -9.98 8.47 -12.53
C PRO A 103 -8.62 7.81 -12.71
N PRO A 104 -8.53 6.68 -13.41
CA PRO A 104 -7.22 6.10 -13.70
C PRO A 104 -6.42 7.04 -14.61
N ASP A 105 -5.10 7.08 -14.43
CA ASP A 105 -4.22 7.84 -15.29
C ASP A 105 -4.26 7.29 -16.71
N ARG A 106 -4.46 8.16 -17.69
CA ARG A 106 -4.46 7.76 -19.08
C ARG A 106 -3.05 7.81 -19.65
N THR A 107 -2.64 6.75 -20.32
CA THR A 107 -1.42 6.69 -21.12
C THR A 107 -1.80 6.71 -22.60
N SER A 108 -0.81 6.82 -23.50
CA SER A 108 -1.06 6.79 -24.95
C SER A 108 -1.73 5.49 -25.42
N THR A 109 -1.58 4.38 -24.69
CA THR A 109 -2.04 3.04 -25.08
C THR A 109 -3.01 2.41 -24.09
N GLY A 110 -3.32 3.07 -22.97
CA GLY A 110 -4.19 2.50 -21.96
C GLY A 110 -4.34 3.36 -20.71
N THR A 111 -4.48 2.71 -19.57
CA THR A 111 -4.67 3.37 -18.28
C THR A 111 -3.74 2.77 -17.22
N GLN A 112 -3.39 3.58 -16.21
CA GLN A 112 -2.67 3.14 -15.02
C GLN A 112 -3.46 3.53 -13.77
N PHE A 113 -3.43 2.69 -12.77
CA PHE A 113 -4.17 2.94 -11.51
C PHE A 113 -3.49 2.25 -10.33
N TYR A 114 -3.67 2.84 -9.15
CA TYR A 114 -3.30 2.21 -7.90
C TYR A 114 -4.43 1.32 -7.41
N GLU A 115 -4.06 0.23 -6.75
CA GLU A 115 -5.00 -0.68 -6.13
C GLU A 115 -4.53 -1.03 -4.73
N VAL A 116 -5.44 -0.94 -3.78
CA VAL A 116 -5.23 -1.34 -2.39
C VAL A 116 -6.15 -2.52 -2.09
N LEU A 117 -5.58 -3.60 -1.60
CA LEU A 117 -6.33 -4.73 -1.10
C LEU A 117 -6.15 -4.80 0.43
N LEU A 118 -7.26 -4.67 1.15
CA LEU A 118 -7.31 -4.92 2.59
C LEU A 118 -7.90 -6.29 2.83
N SER A 119 -7.29 -7.07 3.70
CA SER A 119 -7.76 -8.41 4.03
C SER A 119 -7.66 -8.66 5.53
N ALA A 120 -8.58 -9.42 6.09
CA ALA A 120 -8.58 -9.82 7.49
C ALA A 120 -9.00 -11.29 7.65
N GLN A 121 -8.52 -12.16 6.76
CA GLN A 121 -8.86 -13.60 6.82
C GLN A 121 -8.25 -14.29 8.04
N THR A 122 -6.98 -14.02 8.32
CA THR A 122 -6.27 -14.51 9.50
C THR A 122 -5.79 -13.36 10.36
N ASN A 123 -5.14 -12.39 9.74
CA ASN A 123 -4.70 -11.13 10.34
C ASN A 123 -4.99 -10.00 9.36
N GLY A 124 -4.96 -8.76 9.83
CA GLY A 124 -5.11 -7.62 8.95
C GLY A 124 -3.90 -7.45 8.03
N THR A 125 -4.14 -7.30 6.74
CA THR A 125 -3.10 -6.99 5.75
C THR A 125 -3.54 -5.88 4.83
N PHE A 126 -2.58 -5.05 4.47
CA PHE A 126 -2.69 -4.01 3.45
C PHE A 126 -1.71 -4.35 2.34
N LEU A 127 -2.16 -4.29 1.08
CA LEU A 127 -1.31 -4.47 -0.08
C LEU A 127 -1.57 -3.36 -1.08
N LEU A 128 -0.54 -2.59 -1.41
CA LEU A 128 -0.57 -1.56 -2.44
C LEU A 128 0.20 -2.03 -3.67
N ARG A 129 -0.44 -1.93 -4.83
CA ARG A 129 0.17 -2.17 -6.14
C ARG A 129 -0.29 -1.13 -7.15
N ARG A 130 0.45 -1.03 -8.25
CA ARG A 130 0.06 -0.24 -9.40
C ARG A 130 -0.07 -1.17 -10.61
N TYR A 131 -1.11 -0.94 -11.40
CA TYR A 131 -1.40 -1.74 -12.58
C TYR A 131 -1.54 -0.87 -13.81
N ARG A 132 -1.26 -1.48 -14.95
CA ARG A 132 -1.47 -0.91 -16.27
C ARG A 132 -2.40 -1.84 -17.05
N ALA A 133 -3.46 -1.26 -17.61
CA ALA A 133 -4.37 -1.93 -18.54
C ALA A 133 -4.21 -1.30 -19.91
N GLU A 134 -3.87 -2.11 -20.93
CA GLU A 134 -3.69 -1.63 -22.29
C GLU A 134 -4.97 -1.78 -23.09
N SER A 135 -5.26 -0.78 -23.92
CA SER A 135 -6.45 -0.78 -24.79
C SER A 135 -6.41 -1.97 -25.74
N GLY A 136 -7.52 -2.71 -25.82
CA GLY A 136 -7.67 -3.87 -26.71
C GLY A 136 -6.97 -5.14 -26.23
N GLN A 137 -6.37 -5.15 -25.04
CA GLN A 137 -5.77 -6.34 -24.46
C GLN A 137 -6.52 -6.77 -23.19
N PRO A 138 -6.76 -8.07 -23.00
CA PRO A 138 -7.38 -8.56 -21.77
C PRO A 138 -6.42 -8.51 -20.59
N GLY A 139 -6.94 -8.22 -19.39
CA GLY A 139 -6.18 -8.25 -18.17
C GLY A 139 -5.37 -6.98 -17.90
N ARG A 140 -4.50 -7.07 -16.91
CA ARG A 140 -3.67 -5.97 -16.44
C ARG A 140 -2.28 -6.49 -16.07
N LYS A 141 -1.30 -5.60 -16.10
CA LYS A 141 0.07 -5.91 -15.70
C LYS A 141 0.46 -5.06 -14.51
N SER A 142 1.16 -5.65 -13.56
CA SER A 142 1.78 -4.91 -12.47
C SER A 142 2.90 -4.03 -13.01
N VAL A 143 2.94 -2.77 -12.58
CA VAL A 143 4.02 -1.82 -12.92
C VAL A 143 4.60 -1.26 -11.63
N ASP A 144 5.82 -0.74 -11.70
CA ASP A 144 6.48 -0.19 -10.53
C ASP A 144 5.81 1.11 -10.07
N ILE A 145 5.82 1.30 -8.76
CA ILE A 145 5.39 2.54 -8.11
C ILE A 145 6.63 3.41 -7.90
N HIS A 146 6.55 4.66 -8.33
CA HIS A 146 7.63 5.64 -8.16
C HIS A 146 7.16 6.71 -7.18
N LEU A 147 7.84 6.84 -6.05
CA LEU A 147 7.55 7.86 -5.04
C LEU A 147 8.85 8.54 -4.60
N THR A 148 8.74 9.82 -4.21
CA THR A 148 9.82 10.46 -3.47
C THR A 148 9.95 9.82 -2.09
N HIS A 149 11.12 9.93 -1.46
CA HIS A 149 11.33 9.46 -0.09
C HIS A 149 10.35 10.13 0.88
N GLU A 150 10.10 11.42 0.68
CA GLU A 150 9.14 12.18 1.49
C GLU A 150 7.71 11.62 1.37
N THR A 151 7.25 11.36 0.15
CA THR A 151 5.92 10.80 -0.08
C THR A 151 5.80 9.39 0.49
N LEU A 152 6.81 8.56 0.35
CA LEU A 152 6.81 7.23 0.95
C LEU A 152 6.76 7.29 2.47
N HIS A 153 7.55 8.17 3.09
CA HIS A 153 7.52 8.40 4.53
C HIS A 153 6.11 8.81 5.00
N LYS A 154 5.49 9.75 4.27
CA LYS A 154 4.13 10.19 4.55
C LYS A 154 3.13 9.04 4.42
N LEU A 155 3.25 8.23 3.38
CA LEU A 155 2.38 7.09 3.16
C LEU A 155 2.47 6.08 4.32
N VAL A 156 3.66 5.74 4.76
CA VAL A 156 3.85 4.82 5.90
C VAL A 156 3.23 5.40 7.17
N SER A 157 3.42 6.69 7.43
CA SER A 157 2.81 7.37 8.58
C SER A 157 1.28 7.31 8.50
N ASP A 158 0.71 7.61 7.35
CA ASP A 158 -0.74 7.59 7.15
C ASP A 158 -1.32 6.18 7.28
N LEU A 159 -0.60 5.16 6.81
CA LEU A 159 -1.02 3.77 6.99
C LEU A 159 -1.14 3.39 8.46
N VAL A 160 -0.13 3.72 9.26
CA VAL A 160 -0.12 3.42 10.68
C VAL A 160 -1.22 4.19 11.42
N ASP A 161 -1.38 5.48 11.11
CA ASP A 161 -2.35 6.34 11.78
C ASP A 161 -3.81 5.98 11.47
N THR A 162 -4.07 5.32 10.34
CA THR A 162 -5.42 4.94 9.92
C THR A 162 -5.86 3.56 10.41
N ILE A 163 -4.96 2.77 10.99
CA ILE A 163 -5.31 1.44 11.51
C ILE A 163 -6.42 1.58 12.55
N PRO A 164 -7.55 0.85 12.40
CA PRO A 164 -8.62 0.88 13.39
C PRO A 164 -8.12 0.42 14.75
N GLN A 165 -8.42 1.17 15.78
CA GLN A 165 -8.13 0.77 17.14
C GLN A 165 -9.20 -0.21 17.64
N PRO A 166 -8.83 -1.22 18.46
CA PRO A 166 -9.83 -2.08 19.07
C PRO A 166 -10.78 -1.24 19.92
N ALA A 167 -12.05 -1.63 19.91
CA ALA A 167 -13.05 -0.96 20.71
C ALA A 167 -12.63 -1.00 22.17
N THR A 168 -12.50 0.16 22.80
CA THR A 168 -12.30 0.26 24.25
C THR A 168 -13.59 -0.13 24.93
N GLU A 169 -13.54 -1.19 25.75
CA GLU A 169 -14.65 -1.55 26.64
C GLU A 169 -14.88 -0.50 27.72
#